data_e91b22e0f26a05e75ac8067c715e23a1
#
_entry.id   e91b22e0f26a05e75ac8067c715e23a1
#
_cell.length_a   1.000
_cell.length_b   1.000
_cell.length_c   1.000
_cell.angle_alpha   90.00
_cell.angle_beta   90.00
_cell.angle_gamma   90.00
#
_symmetry.space_group_name_H-M   'P 1'
#
loop_
_entity.id
_entity.type
_entity.pdbx_description
1 polymer ?
#
loop_
_entity_poly.entity_id
_entity_poly.type
_entity_poly.pdbx_seq_one_letter_code
_entity_poly.pdbx_strand_id
1 'polypeptide(L)'
;DLRFIVAALKVCHGLERIGDYARNAAKRAIVVAEQPPLGSLNGFQRMARMVQSNLKDAIDALVNDDAAKADEVWANDEPVDEIYNGIFREMLTFM
;
A
#
# COMPACT_ATOMS: atom_id res chain seq x y z
N ASP A 1 16.51 -0.19 23.83
CA ASP A 1 16.76 1.14 23.27
C ASP A 1 15.44 1.89 23.08
N LEU A 2 15.39 3.09 23.61
CA LEU A 2 14.22 3.93 23.56
C LEU A 2 13.82 4.26 22.11
N ARG A 3 14.80 4.48 21.24
CA ARG A 3 14.55 4.77 19.83
C ARG A 3 13.85 3.62 19.13
N PHE A 4 14.25 2.39 19.43
CA PHE A 4 13.60 1.19 18.88
C PHE A 4 12.16 1.09 19.34
N ILE A 5 11.91 1.33 20.62
CA ILE A 5 10.56 1.29 21.19
C ILE A 5 9.66 2.33 20.51
N VAL A 6 10.14 3.57 20.35
CA VAL A 6 9.38 4.62 19.68
C VAL A 6 9.09 4.26 18.22
N ALA A 7 10.11 3.74 17.51
CA ALA A 7 9.94 3.32 16.13
C ALA A 7 8.91 2.18 16.01
N ALA A 8 8.97 1.21 16.92
CA ALA A 8 8.04 0.09 16.95
C ALA A 8 6.59 0.56 17.16
N LEU A 9 6.39 1.53 18.04
CA LEU A 9 5.07 2.11 18.30
C LEU A 9 4.53 2.82 17.05
N LYS A 10 5.37 3.55 16.34
CA LYS A 10 4.98 4.21 15.09
C LYS A 10 4.59 3.20 14.02
N VAL A 11 5.35 2.10 13.89
CA VAL A 11 5.06 1.03 12.94
C VAL A 11 3.74 0.35 13.27
N CYS A 12 3.50 0.07 14.55
CA CYS A 12 2.23 -0.53 14.99
C CYS A 12 1.05 0.37 14.65
N HIS A 13 1.19 1.68 14.87
CA HIS A 13 0.16 2.64 14.51
C HIS A 13 -0.11 2.65 13.00
N GLY A 14 0.95 2.60 12.19
CA GLY A 14 0.84 2.52 10.73
C GLY A 14 0.13 1.26 10.27
N LEU A 15 0.47 0.11 10.86
CA LEU A 15 -0.17 -1.16 10.54
C LEU A 15 -1.64 -1.17 10.92
N GLU A 16 -1.99 -0.56 12.05
CA GLU A 16 -3.39 -0.41 12.47
C GLU A 16 -4.18 0.40 11.46
N ARG A 17 -3.61 1.51 10.97
CA ARG A 17 -4.24 2.34 9.95
C ARG A 17 -4.43 1.57 8.63
N ILE A 18 -3.44 0.78 8.22
CA ILE A 18 -3.54 -0.06 7.03
C ILE A 18 -4.72 -1.03 7.20
N GLY A 19 -4.85 -1.67 8.36
CA GLY A 19 -5.96 -2.57 8.65
C GLY A 19 -7.31 -1.88 8.57
N ASP A 20 -7.41 -0.67 9.12
CA ASP A 20 -8.65 0.11 9.07
C ASP A 20 -9.02 0.49 7.64
N TYR A 21 -8.05 0.92 6.83
CA TYR A 21 -8.28 1.24 5.42
C TYR A 21 -8.71 0.00 4.64
N ALA A 22 -8.08 -1.14 4.89
CA ALA A 22 -8.43 -2.40 4.24
C ALA A 22 -9.86 -2.82 4.56
N ARG A 23 -10.26 -2.69 5.82
CA ARG A 23 -11.62 -3.01 6.26
C ARG A 23 -12.64 -2.10 5.58
N ASN A 24 -12.36 -0.80 5.54
CA ASN A 24 -13.25 0.17 4.90
C ASN A 24 -13.34 -0.07 3.40
N ALA A 25 -12.22 -0.41 2.75
CA ALA A 25 -12.20 -0.75 1.33
C ALA A 25 -13.04 -2.01 1.05
N ALA A 26 -12.92 -3.03 1.91
CA ALA A 26 -13.69 -4.26 1.77
C ALA A 26 -15.19 -4.00 1.88
N LYS A 27 -15.62 -3.17 2.82
CA LYS A 27 -17.03 -2.80 2.99
C LYS A 27 -17.57 -2.11 1.74
N ARG A 28 -16.77 -1.19 1.17
CA ARG A 28 -17.17 -0.48 -0.06
C ARG A 28 -17.17 -1.40 -1.27
N ALA A 29 -16.24 -2.36 -1.31
CA ALA A 29 -16.17 -3.34 -2.39
C ALA A 29 -17.41 -4.20 -2.48
N ILE A 30 -18.01 -4.56 -1.34
CA ILE A 30 -19.28 -5.33 -1.31
C ILE A 30 -20.40 -4.54 -2.02
N VAL A 31 -20.49 -3.24 -1.77
CA VAL A 31 -21.48 -2.37 -2.39
C VAL A 31 -21.20 -2.20 -3.88
N VAL A 32 -19.92 -1.95 -4.25
CA VAL A 32 -19.51 -1.73 -5.63
C VAL A 32 -19.66 -3.00 -6.48
N ALA A 33 -19.50 -4.18 -5.88
CA ALA A 33 -19.63 -5.46 -6.58
C ALA A 33 -21.03 -5.66 -7.19
N GLU A 34 -22.04 -4.97 -6.67
CA GLU A 34 -23.39 -5.00 -7.22
C GLU A 34 -23.55 -4.13 -8.47
N GLN A 35 -22.54 -3.31 -8.77
CA GLN A 35 -22.54 -2.41 -9.92
C GLN A 35 -21.82 -3.05 -11.12
N PRO A 36 -22.08 -2.59 -12.35
CA PRO A 36 -21.34 -3.06 -13.51
C PRO A 36 -19.84 -2.75 -13.38
N PRO A 37 -18.96 -3.61 -13.94
CA PRO A 37 -17.53 -3.35 -13.91
C PRO A 37 -17.20 -2.03 -14.60
N LEU A 38 -16.23 -1.30 -14.03
CA LEU A 38 -15.79 0.01 -14.53
C LEU A 38 -14.72 -0.08 -15.62
N GLY A 39 -14.46 -1.27 -16.16
CA GLY A 39 -13.44 -1.47 -17.18
C GLY A 39 -12.19 -2.17 -16.63
N SER A 40 -11.05 -1.95 -17.27
CA SER A 40 -9.81 -2.62 -16.90
C SER A 40 -9.27 -2.11 -15.56
N LEU A 41 -9.01 -3.04 -14.63
CA LEU A 41 -8.44 -2.75 -13.31
C LEU A 41 -6.99 -3.24 -13.18
N ASN A 42 -6.30 -3.44 -14.31
CA ASN A 42 -4.93 -3.98 -14.30
C ASN A 42 -3.96 -3.12 -13.50
N GLY A 43 -4.12 -1.80 -13.57
CA GLY A 43 -3.29 -0.88 -12.81
C GLY A 43 -3.46 -1.05 -11.29
N PHE A 44 -4.70 -1.26 -10.85
CA PHE A 44 -4.98 -1.50 -9.43
C PHE A 44 -4.35 -2.80 -8.93
N GLN A 45 -4.47 -3.87 -9.72
CA GLN A 45 -3.88 -5.16 -9.35
C GLN A 45 -2.36 -5.06 -9.26
N ARG A 46 -1.74 -4.38 -10.21
CA ARG A 46 -0.30 -4.18 -10.22
C ARG A 46 0.14 -3.36 -9.01
N MET A 47 -0.56 -2.27 -8.72
CA MET A 47 -0.27 -1.43 -7.57
C MET A 47 -0.41 -2.23 -6.26
N ALA A 48 -1.47 -3.03 -6.13
CA ALA A 48 -1.69 -3.86 -4.95
C ALA A 48 -0.54 -4.84 -4.73
N ARG A 49 -0.05 -5.49 -5.78
CA ARG A 49 1.09 -6.42 -5.66
C ARG A 49 2.35 -5.69 -5.22
N MET A 50 2.59 -4.49 -5.76
CA MET A 50 3.76 -3.70 -5.39
C MET A 50 3.70 -3.24 -3.94
N VAL A 51 2.53 -2.80 -3.49
CA VAL A 51 2.33 -2.36 -2.11
C VAL A 51 2.50 -3.54 -1.14
N GLN A 52 1.96 -4.70 -1.48
CA GLN A 52 2.13 -5.91 -0.66
C GLN A 52 3.60 -6.30 -0.55
N SER A 53 4.33 -6.26 -1.65
CA SER A 53 5.76 -6.57 -1.67
C SER A 53 6.55 -5.57 -0.82
N ASN A 54 6.25 -4.28 -0.96
CA ASN A 54 6.92 -3.23 -0.19
C ASN A 54 6.63 -3.37 1.31
N LEU A 55 5.40 -3.69 1.67
CA LEU A 55 5.01 -3.89 3.06
C LEU A 55 5.74 -5.08 3.68
N LYS A 56 5.79 -6.20 2.95
CA LYS A 56 6.51 -7.39 3.41
C LYS A 56 7.99 -7.07 3.62
N ASP A 57 8.60 -6.40 2.65
CA ASP A 57 10.02 -6.05 2.74
C ASP A 57 10.29 -5.08 3.89
N ALA A 58 9.38 -4.15 4.13
CA ALA A 58 9.51 -3.21 5.26
C ALA A 58 9.45 -3.94 6.60
N ILE A 59 8.52 -4.90 6.75
CA ILE A 59 8.40 -5.71 7.96
C ILE A 59 9.66 -6.57 8.14
N ASP A 60 10.14 -7.21 7.07
CA ASP A 60 11.36 -8.01 7.12
C ASP A 60 12.58 -7.17 7.52
N ALA A 61 12.67 -5.94 6.99
CA ALA A 61 13.75 -5.02 7.35
C ALA A 61 13.71 -4.66 8.83
N LEU A 62 12.53 -4.44 9.39
CA LEU A 62 12.36 -4.13 10.81
C LEU A 62 12.73 -5.33 11.68
N VAL A 63 12.21 -6.51 11.34
CA VAL A 63 12.45 -7.74 12.13
C VAL A 63 13.93 -8.09 12.13
N ASN A 64 14.62 -7.92 11.00
CA ASN A 64 16.03 -8.27 10.85
C ASN A 64 16.98 -7.10 11.11
N ASP A 65 16.46 -5.94 11.49
CA ASP A 65 17.24 -4.73 11.74
C ASP A 65 18.15 -4.41 10.54
N ASP A 66 17.57 -4.46 9.33
CA ASP A 66 18.30 -4.32 8.06
C ASP A 66 18.05 -2.93 7.46
N ALA A 67 18.96 -1.99 7.74
CA ALA A 67 18.84 -0.61 7.27
C ALA A 67 18.95 -0.51 5.75
N ALA A 68 19.80 -1.34 5.12
CA ALA A 68 19.95 -1.33 3.67
C ALA A 68 18.64 -1.74 2.97
N LYS A 69 17.97 -2.75 3.50
CA LYS A 69 16.70 -3.19 2.98
C LYS A 69 15.62 -2.12 3.18
N ALA A 70 15.64 -1.44 4.31
CA ALA A 70 14.71 -0.34 4.59
C ALA A 70 14.88 0.79 3.57
N ASP A 71 16.12 1.11 3.19
CA ASP A 71 16.38 2.12 2.17
C ASP A 71 15.86 1.70 0.79
N GLU A 72 15.97 0.40 0.46
CA GLU A 72 15.42 -0.12 -0.79
C GLU A 72 13.90 0.01 -0.83
N VAL A 73 13.23 -0.27 0.29
CA VAL A 73 11.77 -0.11 0.39
C VAL A 73 11.37 1.33 0.19
N TRP A 74 12.11 2.26 0.79
CA TRP A 74 11.88 3.69 0.62
C TRP A 74 11.95 4.09 -0.86
N ALA A 75 12.98 3.59 -1.57
CA ALA A 75 13.17 3.89 -2.98
C ALA A 75 12.04 3.30 -3.85
N ASN A 76 11.45 2.17 -3.43
CA ASN A 76 10.40 1.49 -4.19
C ASN A 76 9.03 2.15 -4.06
N ASP A 77 8.91 3.21 -3.27
CA ASP A 77 7.66 3.96 -3.15
C ASP A 77 7.38 4.79 -4.42
N GLU A 78 8.41 5.30 -5.07
CA GLU A 78 8.25 6.11 -6.28
C GLU A 78 7.52 5.39 -7.42
N PRO A 79 7.88 4.13 -7.77
CA PRO A 79 7.12 3.38 -8.79
C PRO A 79 5.65 3.19 -8.43
N VAL A 80 5.32 3.04 -7.15
CA VAL A 80 3.92 2.93 -6.70
C VAL A 80 3.19 4.25 -6.95
N ASP A 81 3.82 5.37 -6.62
CA ASP A 81 3.26 6.70 -6.85
C ASP A 81 3.00 6.95 -8.34
N GLU A 82 3.91 6.52 -9.21
CA GLU A 82 3.74 6.65 -10.65
C GLU A 82 2.52 5.88 -11.15
N ILE A 83 2.32 4.66 -10.65
CA ILE A 83 1.15 3.84 -11.02
C ILE A 83 -0.12 4.50 -10.49
N TYR A 84 -0.10 4.99 -9.26
CA TYR A 84 -1.25 5.69 -8.67
C TYR A 84 -1.65 6.88 -9.52
N ASN A 85 -0.69 7.71 -9.94
CA ASN A 85 -0.96 8.87 -10.78
C ASN A 85 -1.49 8.47 -12.15
N GLY A 86 -0.99 7.37 -12.72
CA GLY A 86 -1.47 6.83 -13.98
C GLY A 86 -2.91 6.36 -13.90
N ILE A 87 -3.26 5.66 -12.82
CA ILE A 87 -4.63 5.20 -12.57
C ILE A 87 -5.57 6.40 -12.45
N PHE A 88 -5.14 7.43 -11.71
CA PHE A 88 -5.95 8.64 -11.50
C PHE A 88 -6.25 9.33 -12.83
N ARG A 89 -5.24 9.48 -13.70
CA ARG A 89 -5.41 10.07 -15.03
C ARG A 89 -6.33 9.23 -15.89
N GLU A 90 -6.16 7.91 -15.85
CA GLU A 90 -7.01 6.99 -16.60
C GLU A 90 -8.47 7.09 -16.16
N MET A 91 -8.71 7.16 -14.86
CA MET A 91 -10.06 7.33 -14.33
C MET A 91 -10.70 8.64 -14.76
N LEU A 92 -9.91 9.71 -14.85
CA LEU A 92 -10.41 11.01 -15.32
C LEU A 92 -10.90 10.95 -16.76
N THR A 93 -10.33 10.08 -17.60
CA THR A 93 -10.78 9.95 -18.99
C THR A 93 -12.13 9.25 -19.11
N PHE A 94 -12.55 8.50 -18.11
CA PHE A 94 -13.86 7.83 -18.09
C PHE A 94 -14.96 8.70 -17.48
N MET A 95 -14.58 9.82 -16.93
CA MET A 95 -15.52 10.78 -16.36
C MET A 95 -15.83 11.87 -17.37
#